data_02251712089ac8c59fce04b420d10fe7
#
_entry.id   02251712089ac8c59fce04b420d10fe7
#
_cell.length_a   1.000
_cell.length_b   1.000
_cell.length_c   1.000
_cell.angle_alpha   90.00
_cell.angle_beta   90.00
_cell.angle_gamma   90.00
#
_symmetry.space_group_name_H-M   'P 1'
#
loop_
_entity.id
_entity.type
_entity.pdbx_description
1 polymer ?
#
loop_
_entity_poly.entity_id
_entity_poly.type
_entity_poly.pdbx_seq_one_letter_code
_entity_poly.pdbx_strand_id
1 'polypeptide(L)'
;MNFWSIAVPAAGVAAGVAAWGAVHPTSELFGPTVHHTQRRSEIALTFDDGPNPAITPQLLELLERYSARATFFLVGRFARACPELVREIAARGHAIGNHTETHPNLAVLSGSRTMEEIARCSDSIAAALAPCAWQVDAAPQARGAARGLAWMRPPFGYRGPQTASAVRRAGLRGVAMWSLMCYEWRRKSASELIERLRVVEVHSRVRRTRARGEAAGEGVNRGGDVILLHDGDFRVLGADRRHVLAALEHWLPRWRDAGLEFVTMDQVADATRVQHVPAEK
;
A
#
# COMPACT_ATOMS: atom_id res chain seq x y z
N MET A 1 17.35 1.48 -46.89
CA MET A 1 17.00 2.02 -45.55
C MET A 1 18.20 1.81 -44.65
N ASN A 2 18.76 2.88 -44.11
CA ASN A 2 19.94 2.75 -43.25
C ASN A 2 19.53 2.16 -41.88
N PHE A 3 20.31 1.21 -41.40
CA PHE A 3 20.14 0.54 -40.10
C PHE A 3 19.85 1.53 -38.94
N TRP A 4 20.49 2.70 -38.97
CA TRP A 4 20.29 3.78 -37.99
C TRP A 4 18.92 4.44 -38.05
N SER A 5 18.23 4.42 -39.19
CA SER A 5 16.88 5.00 -39.33
C SER A 5 15.80 4.23 -38.60
N ILE A 6 16.05 2.97 -38.23
CA ILE A 6 15.13 2.09 -37.48
C ILE A 6 15.61 1.94 -36.04
N ALA A 7 16.92 1.89 -35.80
CA ALA A 7 17.51 1.65 -34.49
C ALA A 7 17.22 2.78 -33.46
N VAL A 8 17.31 4.06 -33.91
CA VAL A 8 17.07 5.21 -33.02
C VAL A 8 15.60 5.32 -32.56
N PRO A 9 14.59 5.19 -33.43
CA PRO A 9 13.20 5.16 -33.00
C PRO A 9 12.87 3.96 -32.06
N ALA A 10 13.43 2.79 -32.41
CA ALA A 10 13.20 1.58 -31.57
C ALA A 10 13.79 1.73 -30.17
N ALA A 11 14.98 2.31 -30.02
CA ALA A 11 15.59 2.60 -28.72
C ALA A 11 14.75 3.61 -27.90
N GLY A 12 14.21 4.64 -28.57
CA GLY A 12 13.31 5.63 -27.94
C GLY A 12 12.01 5.01 -27.41
N VAL A 13 11.39 4.14 -28.21
CA VAL A 13 10.19 3.40 -27.79
C VAL A 13 10.49 2.48 -26.61
N ALA A 14 11.58 1.72 -26.66
CA ALA A 14 11.97 0.81 -25.56
C ALA A 14 12.23 1.59 -24.25
N ALA A 15 12.90 2.74 -24.32
CA ALA A 15 13.11 3.60 -23.16
C ALA A 15 11.80 4.17 -22.62
N GLY A 16 10.86 4.56 -23.47
CA GLY A 16 9.52 5.02 -23.08
C GLY A 16 8.70 3.93 -22.38
N VAL A 17 8.72 2.71 -22.90
CA VAL A 17 8.06 1.54 -22.29
C VAL A 17 8.68 1.22 -20.93
N ALA A 18 10.01 1.23 -20.83
CA ALA A 18 10.70 0.98 -19.56
C ALA A 18 10.39 2.07 -18.53
N ALA A 19 10.37 3.34 -18.91
CA ALA A 19 10.02 4.47 -18.04
C ALA A 19 8.56 4.36 -17.57
N TRP A 20 7.63 4.05 -18.48
CA TRP A 20 6.23 3.79 -18.09
C TRP A 20 6.13 2.60 -17.13
N GLY A 21 6.82 1.50 -17.43
CA GLY A 21 6.87 0.32 -16.57
C GLY A 21 7.39 0.61 -15.16
N ALA A 22 8.35 1.53 -15.06
CA ALA A 22 8.95 1.91 -13.79
C ALA A 22 8.03 2.74 -12.90
N VAL A 23 7.11 3.53 -13.46
CA VAL A 23 6.35 4.53 -12.68
C VAL A 23 4.85 4.24 -12.60
N HIS A 24 4.28 3.51 -13.59
CA HIS A 24 2.83 3.35 -13.65
C HIS A 24 2.33 2.28 -12.67
N PRO A 25 1.35 2.58 -11.77
CA PRO A 25 0.93 1.66 -10.71
C PRO A 25 0.43 0.29 -11.21
N THR A 26 -0.22 0.26 -12.36
CA THR A 26 -0.79 -0.98 -12.94
C THR A 26 0.16 -1.72 -13.87
N SER A 27 1.38 -1.22 -14.06
CA SER A 27 2.35 -1.91 -14.92
C SER A 27 2.89 -3.16 -14.23
N GLU A 28 2.94 -4.26 -14.98
CA GLU A 28 3.56 -5.52 -14.56
C GLU A 28 4.90 -5.79 -15.23
N LEU A 29 5.45 -4.81 -15.95
CA LEU A 29 6.72 -4.97 -16.67
C LEU A 29 7.88 -5.42 -15.77
N PHE A 30 7.91 -4.92 -14.52
CA PHE A 30 8.93 -5.28 -13.53
C PHE A 30 8.37 -6.17 -12.41
N GLY A 31 7.37 -6.97 -12.72
CA GLY A 31 6.73 -7.93 -11.84
C GLY A 31 5.28 -7.59 -11.50
N PRO A 32 4.53 -8.59 -11.02
CA PRO A 32 3.11 -8.42 -10.73
C PRO A 32 2.90 -7.43 -9.58
N THR A 33 1.80 -6.68 -9.67
CA THR A 33 1.39 -5.71 -8.66
C THR A 33 -0.06 -5.92 -8.25
N VAL A 34 -0.38 -5.62 -6.98
CA VAL A 34 -1.76 -5.56 -6.48
C VAL A 34 -2.12 -4.09 -6.29
N HIS A 35 -3.15 -3.63 -7.00
CA HIS A 35 -3.57 -2.23 -7.02
C HIS A 35 -5.10 -2.03 -6.93
N HIS A 36 -5.87 -3.12 -6.82
CA HIS A 36 -7.29 -3.14 -6.52
C HIS A 36 -7.59 -4.20 -5.47
N THR A 37 -8.70 -4.04 -4.73
CA THR A 37 -9.22 -5.10 -3.86
C THR A 37 -9.96 -6.16 -4.69
N GLN A 38 -10.43 -7.23 -4.05
CA GLN A 38 -11.13 -8.32 -4.74
C GLN A 38 -12.59 -7.96 -5.05
N ARG A 39 -13.27 -7.36 -4.10
CA ARG A 39 -14.71 -7.06 -4.21
C ARG A 39 -14.90 -5.55 -4.38
N ARG A 40 -15.93 -5.20 -5.17
CA ARG A 40 -16.29 -3.79 -5.42
C ARG A 40 -16.79 -3.04 -4.18
N SER A 41 -17.24 -3.76 -3.17
CA SER A 41 -17.65 -3.21 -1.88
C SER A 41 -16.47 -2.98 -0.92
N GLU A 42 -15.28 -3.40 -1.27
CA GLU A 42 -14.10 -3.23 -0.44
C GLU A 42 -13.38 -1.92 -0.76
N ILE A 43 -12.70 -1.41 0.26
CA ILE A 43 -11.79 -0.28 0.18
C ILE A 43 -10.56 -0.61 1.02
N ALA A 44 -9.37 -0.50 0.46
CA ALA A 44 -8.12 -0.65 1.17
C ALA A 44 -7.48 0.73 1.39
N LEU A 45 -7.51 1.19 2.65
CA LEU A 45 -6.77 2.38 3.06
C LEU A 45 -5.32 2.00 3.29
N THR A 46 -4.40 2.73 2.67
CA THR A 46 -2.97 2.49 2.83
C THR A 46 -2.23 3.78 3.12
N PHE A 47 -1.30 3.73 4.07
CA PHE A 47 -0.54 4.88 4.54
C PHE A 47 0.95 4.61 4.39
N ASP A 48 1.67 5.52 3.74
CA ASP A 48 3.09 5.44 3.48
C ASP A 48 3.88 6.43 4.36
N ASP A 49 5.20 6.24 4.43
CA ASP A 49 6.17 7.12 5.08
C ASP A 49 6.12 7.16 6.63
N GLY A 50 5.28 6.34 7.25
CA GLY A 50 5.22 6.21 8.71
C GLY A 50 6.30 5.27 9.31
N PRO A 51 6.21 5.00 10.65
CA PRO A 51 5.29 5.60 11.60
C PRO A 51 5.63 7.05 11.91
N ASN A 52 4.62 7.85 12.19
CA ASN A 52 4.79 9.28 12.49
C ASN A 52 4.22 9.60 13.89
N PRO A 53 5.06 9.98 14.87
CA PRO A 53 4.61 10.22 16.24
C PRO A 53 3.60 11.37 16.39
N ALA A 54 3.54 12.30 15.43
CA ALA A 54 2.59 13.40 15.46
C ALA A 54 1.20 13.03 14.91
N ILE A 55 1.11 12.02 14.03
CA ILE A 55 -0.11 11.73 13.27
C ILE A 55 -0.61 10.31 13.49
N THR A 56 0.28 9.31 13.46
CA THR A 56 -0.13 7.90 13.52
C THR A 56 -1.01 7.57 14.74
N PRO A 57 -0.76 8.06 15.97
CA PRO A 57 -1.64 7.78 17.10
C PRO A 57 -3.08 8.29 16.87
N GLN A 58 -3.23 9.53 16.41
CA GLN A 58 -4.53 10.13 16.11
C GLN A 58 -5.25 9.41 14.97
N LEU A 59 -4.49 8.95 13.97
CA LEU A 59 -5.01 8.16 12.86
C LEU A 59 -5.53 6.80 13.32
N LEU A 60 -4.81 6.13 14.21
CA LEU A 60 -5.23 4.85 14.79
C LEU A 60 -6.53 4.98 15.60
N GLU A 61 -6.67 6.03 16.42
CA GLU A 61 -7.90 6.34 17.15
C GLU A 61 -9.08 6.61 16.20
N LEU A 62 -8.81 7.36 15.12
CA LEU A 62 -9.82 7.67 14.11
C LEU A 62 -10.29 6.40 13.39
N LEU A 63 -9.37 5.53 12.96
CA LEU A 63 -9.68 4.26 12.30
C LEU A 63 -10.47 3.33 13.22
N GLU A 64 -10.10 3.24 14.49
CA GLU A 64 -10.79 2.42 15.48
C GLU A 64 -12.24 2.86 15.70
N ARG A 65 -12.49 4.16 15.82
CA ARG A 65 -13.83 4.77 15.96
C ARG A 65 -14.80 4.30 14.87
N TYR A 66 -14.30 4.07 13.67
CA TYR A 66 -15.11 3.62 12.53
C TYR A 66 -14.91 2.12 12.20
N SER A 67 -14.26 1.36 13.08
CA SER A 67 -13.93 -0.06 12.87
C SER A 67 -13.21 -0.32 11.54
N ALA A 68 -12.44 0.67 11.07
CA ALA A 68 -11.68 0.59 9.83
C ALA A 68 -10.33 -0.09 10.08
N ARG A 69 -9.96 -1.03 9.20
CA ARG A 69 -8.61 -1.59 9.16
C ARG A 69 -7.86 -1.01 7.97
N ALA A 70 -6.55 -0.86 8.11
CA ALA A 70 -5.69 -0.25 7.10
C ALA A 70 -4.35 -0.99 7.00
N THR A 71 -3.55 -0.62 6.01
CA THR A 71 -2.18 -1.11 5.87
C THR A 71 -1.21 0.07 5.94
N PHE A 72 -0.19 -0.05 6.78
CA PHE A 72 0.85 0.95 6.96
C PHE A 72 2.16 0.46 6.33
N PHE A 73 2.65 1.14 5.32
CA PHE A 73 3.95 0.88 4.70
C PHE A 73 5.02 1.72 5.39
N LEU A 74 5.76 1.08 6.28
CA LEU A 74 6.66 1.76 7.19
C LEU A 74 8.07 1.89 6.60
N VAL A 75 8.68 3.06 6.78
CA VAL A 75 10.11 3.30 6.53
C VAL A 75 10.91 2.71 7.68
N GLY A 76 11.85 1.81 7.40
CA GLY A 76 12.55 1.03 8.43
C GLY A 76 13.26 1.88 9.47
N ARG A 77 13.94 2.95 9.07
CA ARG A 77 14.58 3.88 10.03
C ARG A 77 13.59 4.54 10.99
N PHE A 78 12.34 4.80 10.57
CA PHE A 78 11.31 5.36 11.45
C PHE A 78 10.67 4.28 12.31
N ALA A 79 10.55 3.05 11.81
CA ALA A 79 10.14 1.91 12.62
C ALA A 79 11.11 1.69 13.81
N ARG A 80 12.42 1.82 13.59
CA ARG A 80 13.42 1.78 14.68
C ARG A 80 13.32 2.97 15.64
N ALA A 81 13.00 4.15 15.12
CA ALA A 81 12.87 5.36 15.95
C ALA A 81 11.62 5.37 16.82
N CYS A 82 10.55 4.69 16.39
CA CYS A 82 9.24 4.67 17.06
C CYS A 82 8.70 3.24 17.20
N PRO A 83 9.42 2.30 17.86
CA PRO A 83 9.01 0.89 17.92
C PRO A 83 7.67 0.69 18.66
N GLU A 84 7.30 1.57 19.60
CA GLU A 84 6.00 1.56 20.28
C GLU A 84 4.85 1.74 19.30
N LEU A 85 4.99 2.67 18.34
CA LEU A 85 3.97 2.90 17.32
C LEU A 85 3.83 1.72 16.36
N VAL A 86 4.93 1.05 16.04
CA VAL A 86 4.86 -0.18 15.22
C VAL A 86 4.05 -1.26 15.94
N ARG A 87 4.29 -1.46 17.25
CA ARG A 87 3.52 -2.39 18.07
C ARG A 87 2.05 -1.98 18.19
N GLU A 88 1.78 -0.69 18.34
CA GLU A 88 0.41 -0.18 18.44
C GLU A 88 -0.38 -0.40 17.14
N ILE A 89 0.22 -0.13 15.98
CA ILE A 89 -0.38 -0.42 14.67
C ILE A 89 -0.78 -1.91 14.59
N ALA A 90 0.14 -2.81 14.93
CA ALA A 90 -0.10 -4.24 14.91
C ALA A 90 -1.16 -4.68 15.94
N ALA A 91 -1.09 -4.17 17.17
CA ALA A 91 -2.01 -4.51 18.26
C ALA A 91 -3.46 -4.11 17.95
N ARG A 92 -3.65 -3.01 17.22
CA ARG A 92 -4.97 -2.56 16.75
C ARG A 92 -5.45 -3.31 15.49
N GLY A 93 -4.72 -4.34 15.03
CA GLY A 93 -5.12 -5.22 13.92
C GLY A 93 -4.97 -4.61 12.53
N HIS A 94 -4.11 -3.61 12.36
CA HIS A 94 -3.72 -3.11 11.05
C HIS A 94 -2.60 -3.98 10.46
N ALA A 95 -2.52 -4.03 9.13
CA ALA A 95 -1.40 -4.68 8.45
C ALA A 95 -0.20 -3.73 8.36
N ILE A 96 0.99 -4.30 8.41
CA ILE A 96 2.25 -3.57 8.23
C ILE A 96 2.93 -4.07 6.97
N GLY A 97 3.40 -3.15 6.14
CA GLY A 97 4.16 -3.40 4.92
C GLY A 97 5.55 -2.75 4.98
N ASN A 98 6.42 -3.21 4.10
CA ASN A 98 7.77 -2.71 3.92
C ASN A 98 7.79 -1.52 2.96
N HIS A 99 8.38 -0.39 3.37
CA HIS A 99 8.58 0.80 2.52
C HIS A 99 10.05 1.16 2.35
N THR A 100 10.92 0.14 2.38
CA THR A 100 12.38 0.23 2.38
C THR A 100 12.98 0.88 3.64
N GLU A 101 14.27 0.72 3.84
CA GLU A 101 14.95 1.22 5.04
C GLU A 101 15.09 2.74 5.05
N THR A 102 15.47 3.34 3.90
CA THR A 102 15.79 4.78 3.80
C THR A 102 14.99 5.53 2.75
N HIS A 103 14.02 4.88 2.10
CA HIS A 103 13.15 5.44 1.08
C HIS A 103 13.88 5.89 -0.21
N PRO A 104 14.76 5.07 -0.81
CA PRO A 104 15.44 5.43 -2.05
C PRO A 104 14.59 5.17 -3.29
N ASN A 105 14.98 5.79 -4.42
CA ASN A 105 14.39 5.46 -5.71
C ASN A 105 14.90 4.10 -6.24
N LEU A 106 14.06 3.07 -6.20
CA LEU A 106 14.44 1.71 -6.59
C LEU A 106 14.66 1.55 -8.09
N ALA A 107 14.12 2.43 -8.95
CA ALA A 107 14.32 2.34 -10.39
C ALA A 107 15.79 2.49 -10.81
N VAL A 108 16.58 3.18 -10.00
CA VAL A 108 18.00 3.49 -10.28
C VAL A 108 18.99 2.73 -9.40
N LEU A 109 18.51 1.92 -8.44
CA LEU A 109 19.38 1.13 -7.58
C LEU A 109 19.81 -0.18 -8.24
N SER A 110 21.00 -0.67 -7.86
CA SER A 110 21.41 -2.03 -8.19
C SER A 110 20.55 -3.07 -7.47
N GLY A 111 20.55 -4.32 -7.96
CA GLY A 111 19.81 -5.41 -7.33
C GLY A 111 20.26 -5.69 -5.89
N SER A 112 21.57 -5.61 -5.61
CA SER A 112 22.12 -5.81 -4.26
C SER A 112 21.67 -4.72 -3.29
N ARG A 113 21.70 -3.45 -3.70
CA ARG A 113 21.23 -2.32 -2.88
C ARG A 113 19.72 -2.36 -2.67
N THR A 114 18.95 -2.73 -3.69
CA THR A 114 17.50 -2.92 -3.55
C THR A 114 17.18 -4.01 -2.53
N MET A 115 17.90 -5.14 -2.59
CA MET A 115 17.74 -6.23 -1.62
C MET A 115 18.11 -5.80 -0.20
N GLU A 116 19.22 -5.08 -0.03
CA GLU A 116 19.66 -4.54 1.26
C GLU A 116 18.61 -3.62 1.88
N GLU A 117 18.07 -2.68 1.11
CA GLU A 117 17.03 -1.74 1.57
C GLU A 117 15.76 -2.46 2.05
N ILE A 118 15.31 -3.49 1.31
CA ILE A 118 14.14 -4.27 1.69
C ILE A 118 14.44 -5.13 2.93
N ALA A 119 15.58 -5.82 2.97
CA ALA A 119 15.93 -6.69 4.07
C ALA A 119 16.09 -5.91 5.39
N ARG A 120 16.84 -4.80 5.38
CA ARG A 120 17.05 -3.96 6.57
C ARG A 120 15.74 -3.36 7.10
N CYS A 121 14.83 -2.96 6.22
CA CYS A 121 13.50 -2.50 6.63
C CYS A 121 12.71 -3.63 7.32
N SER A 122 12.72 -4.84 6.74
CA SER A 122 12.07 -6.00 7.35
C SER A 122 12.65 -6.31 8.73
N ASP A 123 13.97 -6.29 8.87
CA ASP A 123 14.66 -6.48 10.16
C ASP A 123 14.30 -5.39 11.17
N SER A 124 14.23 -4.13 10.74
CA SER A 124 13.85 -2.99 11.59
C SER A 124 12.43 -3.11 12.11
N ILE A 125 11.48 -3.52 11.27
CA ILE A 125 10.08 -3.74 11.65
C ILE A 125 9.97 -4.98 12.56
N ALA A 126 10.66 -6.07 12.23
CA ALA A 126 10.66 -7.28 13.06
C ALA A 126 11.23 -7.01 14.46
N ALA A 127 12.32 -6.25 14.56
CA ALA A 127 12.89 -5.84 15.83
C ALA A 127 11.93 -4.95 16.64
N ALA A 128 11.21 -4.05 15.99
CA ALA A 128 10.20 -3.21 16.65
C ALA A 128 9.00 -4.04 17.17
N LEU A 129 8.61 -5.10 16.47
CA LEU A 129 7.52 -6.01 16.86
C LEU A 129 7.94 -7.04 17.89
N ALA A 130 9.23 -7.26 18.10
CA ALA A 130 9.71 -8.23 19.10
C ALA A 130 9.21 -7.85 20.50
N PRO A 131 8.78 -8.83 21.34
CA PRO A 131 8.37 -8.56 22.70
C PRO A 131 9.53 -7.94 23.48
N CYS A 132 9.30 -6.82 24.14
CA CYS A 132 10.24 -6.35 25.15
C CYS A 132 10.32 -7.42 26.25
N ALA A 133 11.52 -7.65 26.82
CA ALA A 133 11.78 -8.72 27.78
C ALA A 133 10.82 -8.76 29.01
N TRP A 134 10.03 -7.72 29.25
CA TRP A 134 9.04 -7.58 30.32
C TRP A 134 7.55 -7.70 29.86
N GLN A 135 7.29 -7.92 28.57
CA GLN A 135 5.93 -8.07 27.99
C GLN A 135 5.64 -9.52 27.59
N VAL A 136 5.85 -10.46 28.49
CA VAL A 136 5.63 -11.91 28.21
C VAL A 136 4.15 -12.27 28.01
N ASP A 137 3.22 -11.37 28.39
CA ASP A 137 1.76 -11.60 28.35
C ASP A 137 1.03 -10.92 27.17
N ALA A 138 1.75 -10.60 26.08
CA ALA A 138 1.14 -10.00 24.90
C ALA A 138 0.08 -10.93 24.27
N ALA A 139 -1.09 -10.36 23.96
CA ALA A 139 -2.25 -11.06 23.42
C ALA A 139 -1.92 -11.91 22.18
N PRO A 140 -2.63 -13.02 21.94
CA PRO A 140 -2.37 -13.95 20.82
C PRO A 140 -2.35 -13.29 19.43
N GLN A 141 -3.07 -12.15 19.25
CA GLN A 141 -3.09 -11.38 18.01
C GLN A 141 -1.73 -10.76 17.64
N ALA A 142 -0.95 -10.35 18.64
CA ALA A 142 0.40 -9.79 18.40
C ALA A 142 1.39 -10.87 17.91
N ARG A 143 1.16 -12.15 18.24
CA ARG A 143 1.96 -13.29 17.75
C ARG A 143 1.71 -13.61 16.26
N GLY A 144 0.55 -13.23 15.73
CA GLY A 144 0.21 -13.37 14.31
C GLY A 144 0.92 -12.33 13.41
N ALA A 145 1.05 -11.11 13.90
CA ALA A 145 1.73 -10.01 13.18
C ALA A 145 3.25 -10.24 13.03
N ALA A 146 3.87 -10.99 13.95
CA ALA A 146 5.28 -11.39 13.86
C ALA A 146 5.55 -12.46 12.77
N ARG A 147 4.53 -13.02 12.12
CA ARG A 147 4.65 -13.99 11.03
C ARG A 147 4.77 -13.30 9.66
N GLY A 148 5.80 -12.47 9.51
CA GLY A 148 6.31 -12.05 8.22
C GLY A 148 5.49 -10.95 7.55
N LEU A 149 6.15 -9.84 7.29
CA LEU A 149 5.67 -8.82 6.37
C LEU A 149 5.28 -9.48 5.05
N ALA A 150 4.06 -9.21 4.57
CA ALA A 150 3.59 -9.81 3.32
C ALA A 150 3.88 -8.92 2.11
N TRP A 151 3.80 -7.60 2.29
CA TRP A 151 3.78 -6.64 1.19
C TRP A 151 4.91 -5.63 1.28
N MET A 152 5.37 -5.24 0.10
CA MET A 152 6.27 -4.10 -0.08
C MET A 152 5.60 -3.07 -0.98
N ARG A 153 5.75 -1.78 -0.64
CA ARG A 153 5.44 -0.68 -1.55
C ARG A 153 6.73 0.06 -1.90
N PRO A 154 7.06 0.18 -3.20
CA PRO A 154 8.26 0.89 -3.64
C PRO A 154 8.13 2.39 -3.34
N PRO A 155 9.16 3.04 -2.80
CA PRO A 155 9.23 4.50 -2.70
C PRO A 155 8.87 5.19 -4.01
N PHE A 156 8.04 6.25 -3.94
CA PHE A 156 7.52 6.98 -5.11
C PHE A 156 6.70 6.11 -6.09
N GLY A 157 6.47 4.83 -5.79
CA GLY A 157 5.97 3.82 -6.72
C GLY A 157 6.99 3.37 -7.77
N TYR A 158 8.24 3.74 -7.68
CA TYR A 158 9.26 3.51 -8.69
C TYR A 158 9.90 2.12 -8.55
N ARG A 159 9.94 1.41 -9.66
CA ARG A 159 10.41 0.02 -9.76
C ARG A 159 11.43 -0.13 -10.87
N GLY A 160 12.35 -1.07 -10.71
CA GLY A 160 13.29 -1.49 -11.74
C GLY A 160 13.21 -3.01 -11.98
N PRO A 161 13.95 -3.54 -12.98
CA PRO A 161 13.95 -4.96 -13.32
C PRO A 161 14.28 -5.88 -12.15
N GLN A 162 15.09 -5.40 -11.20
CA GLN A 162 15.52 -6.13 -10.01
C GLN A 162 14.44 -6.22 -8.91
N THR A 163 13.41 -5.35 -8.94
CA THR A 163 12.47 -5.18 -7.82
C THR A 163 11.73 -6.48 -7.48
N ALA A 164 11.11 -7.14 -8.47
CA ALA A 164 10.36 -8.36 -8.22
C ALA A 164 11.23 -9.50 -7.65
N SER A 165 12.47 -9.63 -8.11
CA SER A 165 13.37 -10.65 -7.60
C SER A 165 13.85 -10.34 -6.19
N ALA A 166 14.10 -9.07 -5.84
CA ALA A 166 14.46 -8.64 -4.51
C ALA A 166 13.32 -8.87 -3.51
N VAL A 167 12.08 -8.53 -3.87
CA VAL A 167 10.88 -8.77 -3.07
C VAL A 167 10.70 -10.26 -2.74
N ARG A 168 10.80 -11.15 -3.74
CA ARG A 168 10.71 -12.60 -3.52
C ARG A 168 11.82 -13.14 -2.62
N ARG A 169 13.09 -12.73 -2.85
CA ARG A 169 14.23 -13.16 -2.04
C ARG A 169 14.14 -12.67 -0.59
N ALA A 170 13.49 -11.54 -0.35
CA ALA A 170 13.20 -11.05 0.99
C ALA A 170 12.02 -11.79 1.68
N GLY A 171 11.43 -12.80 1.02
CA GLY A 171 10.31 -13.58 1.56
C GLY A 171 8.97 -12.85 1.54
N LEU A 172 8.87 -11.71 0.85
CA LEU A 172 7.63 -10.94 0.72
C LEU A 172 6.74 -11.53 -0.39
N ARG A 173 5.42 -11.42 -0.24
CA ARG A 173 4.44 -11.94 -1.21
C ARG A 173 4.44 -11.19 -2.53
N GLY A 174 4.61 -9.86 -2.48
CA GLY A 174 4.54 -9.05 -3.68
C GLY A 174 4.61 -7.55 -3.45
N VAL A 175 4.33 -6.82 -4.53
CA VAL A 175 4.34 -5.37 -4.59
C VAL A 175 2.90 -4.86 -4.51
N ALA A 176 2.61 -4.04 -3.49
CA ALA A 176 1.34 -3.33 -3.34
C ALA A 176 1.45 -1.94 -3.97
N MET A 177 0.59 -1.67 -4.94
CA MET A 177 0.43 -0.36 -5.56
C MET A 177 -0.93 0.22 -5.18
N TRP A 178 -1.51 1.09 -5.98
CA TRP A 178 -2.77 1.78 -5.72
C TRP A 178 -3.58 1.95 -7.00
N SER A 179 -4.89 2.08 -6.84
CA SER A 179 -5.80 2.54 -7.90
C SER A 179 -6.11 4.02 -7.79
N LEU A 180 -6.01 4.59 -6.59
CA LEU A 180 -6.29 6.00 -6.32
C LEU A 180 -5.15 6.65 -5.55
N MET A 181 -4.61 7.75 -6.10
CA MET A 181 -3.58 8.59 -5.51
C MET A 181 -4.08 10.04 -5.43
N CYS A 182 -4.06 10.63 -4.25
CA CYS A 182 -4.67 11.94 -4.00
C CYS A 182 -3.68 13.11 -4.07
N TYR A 183 -2.35 12.86 -4.17
CA TYR A 183 -1.30 13.88 -4.20
C TYR A 183 -1.32 14.84 -3.01
N GLU A 184 -1.80 14.39 -1.84
CA GLU A 184 -2.01 15.21 -0.64
C GLU A 184 -0.70 15.76 -0.05
N TRP A 185 0.46 15.13 -0.37
CA TRP A 185 1.77 15.66 0.02
C TRP A 185 2.15 16.95 -0.70
N ARG A 186 1.54 17.26 -1.86
CA ARG A 186 1.77 18.50 -2.62
C ARG A 186 0.93 19.64 -2.10
N ARG A 187 -0.29 19.35 -1.60
CA ARG A 187 -1.29 20.32 -1.17
C ARG A 187 -1.87 19.88 0.16
N LYS A 188 -1.47 20.56 1.23
CA LYS A 188 -1.85 20.22 2.60
C LYS A 188 -3.23 20.83 2.97
N SER A 189 -4.21 20.76 2.06
CA SER A 189 -5.56 21.22 2.27
C SER A 189 -6.52 20.07 2.48
N ALA A 190 -7.21 20.05 3.63
CA ALA A 190 -8.23 19.05 3.92
C ALA A 190 -9.39 19.11 2.91
N SER A 191 -9.84 20.31 2.53
CA SER A 191 -10.94 20.48 1.57
C SER A 191 -10.62 19.93 0.18
N GLU A 192 -9.40 20.15 -0.31
CA GLU A 192 -8.95 19.58 -1.59
C GLU A 192 -8.86 18.05 -1.52
N LEU A 193 -8.38 17.50 -0.41
CA LEU A 193 -8.30 16.04 -0.22
C LEU A 193 -9.71 15.43 -0.10
N ILE A 194 -10.63 16.07 0.62
CA ILE A 194 -12.04 15.68 0.70
C ILE A 194 -12.64 15.58 -0.71
N GLU A 195 -12.46 16.61 -1.53
CA GLU A 195 -13.01 16.60 -2.89
C GLU A 195 -12.40 15.52 -3.78
N ARG A 196 -11.09 15.28 -3.68
CA ARG A 196 -10.41 14.20 -4.43
C ARG A 196 -10.88 12.81 -4.02
N LEU A 197 -11.10 12.56 -2.74
CA LEU A 197 -11.61 11.30 -2.22
C LEU A 197 -13.08 11.04 -2.56
N ARG A 198 -13.82 12.05 -3.03
CA ARG A 198 -15.20 11.93 -3.50
C ARG A 198 -15.36 10.91 -4.65
N VAL A 199 -14.31 10.71 -5.43
CA VAL A 199 -14.30 9.72 -6.52
C VAL A 199 -14.62 8.30 -6.02
N VAL A 200 -14.24 7.94 -4.80
CA VAL A 200 -14.53 6.64 -4.18
C VAL A 200 -16.05 6.43 -4.05
N GLU A 201 -16.79 7.47 -3.64
CA GLU A 201 -18.25 7.42 -3.57
C GLU A 201 -18.89 7.24 -4.96
N VAL A 202 -18.37 7.98 -5.95
CA VAL A 202 -18.84 7.85 -7.34
C VAL A 202 -18.59 6.44 -7.87
N HIS A 203 -17.39 5.88 -7.67
CA HIS A 203 -17.07 4.52 -8.06
C HIS A 203 -17.98 3.51 -7.38
N SER A 204 -18.27 3.66 -6.09
CA SER A 204 -19.14 2.75 -5.34
C SER A 204 -20.60 2.81 -5.80
N ARG A 205 -21.12 3.99 -6.15
CA ARG A 205 -22.49 4.18 -6.67
C ARG A 205 -22.64 3.58 -8.08
N VAL A 206 -21.73 3.88 -8.99
CA VAL A 206 -21.74 3.32 -10.36
C VAL A 206 -21.63 1.80 -10.33
N ARG A 207 -20.83 1.25 -9.41
CA ARG A 207 -20.69 -0.20 -9.25
C ARG A 207 -21.99 -0.87 -8.75
N ARG A 208 -22.77 -0.18 -7.90
CA ARG A 208 -24.07 -0.69 -7.40
C ARG A 208 -25.19 -0.67 -8.46
N THR A 209 -25.26 0.36 -9.28
CA THR A 209 -26.26 0.44 -10.36
C THR A 209 -26.04 -0.62 -11.42
N ARG A 210 -24.80 -0.91 -11.78
CA ARG A 210 -24.44 -1.99 -12.71
C ARG A 210 -24.75 -3.40 -12.15
N ALA A 211 -24.57 -3.62 -10.85
CA ALA A 211 -24.90 -4.91 -10.24
C ALA A 211 -26.41 -5.22 -10.21
N ARG A 212 -27.27 -4.21 -10.40
CA ARG A 212 -28.74 -4.35 -10.39
C ARG A 212 -29.39 -4.50 -11.76
N GLY A 213 -28.70 -4.27 -12.86
CA GLY A 213 -29.37 -4.13 -14.15
C GLY A 213 -28.68 -4.67 -15.40
N GLU A 214 -27.48 -5.18 -15.35
CA GLU A 214 -26.79 -5.67 -16.55
C GLU A 214 -26.32 -7.12 -16.38
N ALA A 215 -26.80 -7.99 -17.25
CA ALA A 215 -26.19 -9.29 -17.49
C ALA A 215 -24.70 -9.08 -17.79
N ALA A 216 -23.84 -9.90 -17.17
CA ALA A 216 -22.40 -9.80 -17.22
C ALA A 216 -21.89 -9.84 -18.67
N GLY A 217 -21.79 -8.67 -19.28
CA GLY A 217 -20.82 -8.48 -20.35
C GLY A 217 -19.43 -8.58 -19.72
N GLU A 218 -18.50 -9.25 -20.37
CA GLU A 218 -17.11 -9.50 -19.96
C GLU A 218 -16.29 -8.21 -19.74
N GLY A 219 -16.80 -7.27 -18.94
CA GLY A 219 -16.07 -6.13 -18.44
C GLY A 219 -15.21 -6.59 -17.28
N VAL A 220 -13.89 -6.45 -17.42
CA VAL A 220 -12.88 -6.71 -16.39
C VAL A 220 -13.45 -6.32 -15.02
N ASN A 221 -13.67 -7.31 -14.16
CA ASN A 221 -14.18 -7.11 -12.82
C ASN A 221 -13.11 -6.41 -11.96
N ARG A 222 -13.02 -5.08 -12.11
CA ARG A 222 -12.12 -4.27 -11.26
C ARG A 222 -12.73 -4.28 -9.87
N GLY A 223 -11.97 -4.78 -8.88
CA GLY A 223 -12.32 -4.74 -7.45
C GLY A 223 -12.56 -3.32 -6.92
N GLY A 224 -12.56 -3.16 -5.61
CA GLY A 224 -12.62 -1.86 -4.98
C GLY A 224 -11.28 -1.12 -5.02
N ASP A 225 -11.25 0.08 -4.47
CA ASP A 225 -10.07 0.94 -4.56
C ASP A 225 -9.03 0.61 -3.48
N VAL A 226 -7.76 0.63 -3.87
CA VAL A 226 -6.61 0.74 -2.98
C VAL A 226 -6.19 2.21 -3.01
N ILE A 227 -6.33 2.90 -1.87
CA ILE A 227 -6.08 4.33 -1.74
C ILE A 227 -4.70 4.55 -1.13
N LEU A 228 -3.86 5.31 -1.83
CA LEU A 228 -2.58 5.78 -1.33
C LEU A 228 -2.76 7.12 -0.61
N LEU A 229 -2.41 7.12 0.67
CA LEU A 229 -2.29 8.28 1.55
C LEU A 229 -0.94 8.22 2.28
N HIS A 230 -0.59 9.27 3.00
CA HIS A 230 0.62 9.31 3.82
C HIS A 230 0.29 9.78 5.24
N ASP A 231 0.72 9.02 6.24
CA ASP A 231 0.70 9.47 7.64
C ASP A 231 2.03 10.14 8.03
N GLY A 232 3.10 9.93 7.23
CA GLY A 232 4.43 10.48 7.42
C GLY A 232 4.95 11.35 6.27
N ASP A 233 6.22 11.68 6.37
CA ASP A 233 7.06 12.22 5.29
C ASP A 233 8.45 11.57 5.44
N PHE A 234 8.87 10.84 4.43
CA PHE A 234 10.13 10.10 4.48
C PHE A 234 11.35 10.95 4.83
N ARG A 235 11.28 12.28 4.69
CA ARG A 235 12.39 13.21 5.02
C ARG A 235 12.42 13.62 6.49
N VAL A 236 11.23 13.75 7.11
CA VAL A 236 11.08 14.38 8.43
C VAL A 236 10.16 13.55 9.31
N LEU A 237 10.71 12.98 10.38
CA LEU A 237 9.91 12.34 11.44
C LEU A 237 9.06 13.41 12.16
N GLY A 238 7.77 13.14 12.34
CA GLY A 238 6.85 14.09 12.98
C GLY A 238 6.25 15.13 12.02
N ALA A 239 6.31 14.90 10.70
CA ALA A 239 5.73 15.80 9.71
C ALA A 239 4.22 16.02 9.92
N ASP A 240 3.74 17.23 9.67
CA ASP A 240 2.32 17.57 9.76
C ASP A 240 1.51 16.96 8.60
N ARG A 241 0.59 16.06 8.95
CA ARG A 241 -0.38 15.42 8.04
C ARG A 241 -1.83 15.55 8.56
N ARG A 242 -2.12 16.53 9.41
CA ARG A 242 -3.48 16.74 9.98
C ARG A 242 -4.58 16.89 8.93
N HIS A 243 -4.26 17.38 7.74
CA HIS A 243 -5.20 17.44 6.62
C HIS A 243 -5.69 16.06 6.17
N VAL A 244 -4.88 15.00 6.34
CA VAL A 244 -5.28 13.60 6.09
C VAL A 244 -6.28 13.14 7.15
N LEU A 245 -6.03 13.45 8.44
CA LEU A 245 -6.97 13.15 9.52
C LEU A 245 -8.33 13.80 9.28
N ALA A 246 -8.34 15.10 8.97
CA ALA A 246 -9.58 15.84 8.71
C ALA A 246 -10.36 15.30 7.50
N ALA A 247 -9.67 14.90 6.44
CA ALA A 247 -10.32 14.30 5.27
C ALA A 247 -10.90 12.91 5.58
N LEU A 248 -10.20 12.09 6.35
CA LEU A 248 -10.70 10.78 6.77
C LEU A 248 -11.83 10.89 7.78
N GLU A 249 -11.82 11.85 8.70
CA GLU A 249 -12.94 12.12 9.61
C GLU A 249 -14.23 12.46 8.85
N HIS A 250 -14.09 13.14 7.68
CA HIS A 250 -15.21 13.39 6.79
C HIS A 250 -15.70 12.13 6.06
N TRP A 251 -14.78 11.28 5.56
CA TRP A 251 -15.15 10.20 4.64
C TRP A 251 -15.43 8.86 5.31
N LEU A 252 -14.75 8.49 6.40
CA LEU A 252 -14.92 7.18 7.04
C LEU A 252 -16.38 6.87 7.42
N PRO A 253 -17.14 7.78 8.07
CA PRO A 253 -18.55 7.52 8.36
C PRO A 253 -19.37 7.35 7.08
N ARG A 254 -19.12 8.15 6.06
CA ARG A 254 -19.86 8.11 4.78
C ARG A 254 -19.61 6.82 4.01
N TRP A 255 -18.38 6.36 3.98
CA TRP A 255 -18.03 5.10 3.32
C TRP A 255 -18.62 3.90 4.06
N ARG A 256 -18.55 3.89 5.38
CA ARG A 256 -19.19 2.87 6.20
C ARG A 256 -20.71 2.84 5.98
N ASP A 257 -21.39 3.97 6.05
CA ASP A 257 -22.83 4.10 5.86
C ASP A 257 -23.24 3.75 4.40
N ALA A 258 -22.32 3.95 3.46
CA ALA A 258 -22.43 3.46 2.10
C ALA A 258 -22.23 1.93 1.97
N GLY A 259 -21.92 1.20 3.04
CA GLY A 259 -21.70 -0.25 3.05
C GLY A 259 -20.36 -0.66 2.44
N LEU A 260 -19.33 0.21 2.49
CA LEU A 260 -17.98 -0.18 2.11
C LEU A 260 -17.30 -0.90 3.28
N GLU A 261 -16.59 -1.97 2.96
CA GLU A 261 -15.81 -2.78 3.89
C GLU A 261 -14.35 -2.36 3.84
N PHE A 262 -13.77 -2.02 4.99
CA PHE A 262 -12.36 -1.66 5.08
C PHE A 262 -11.49 -2.91 5.23
N VAL A 263 -10.63 -3.17 4.24
CA VAL A 263 -9.76 -4.36 4.20
C VAL A 263 -8.28 -3.97 4.20
N THR A 264 -7.46 -4.84 4.77
CA THR A 264 -6.00 -4.72 4.69
C THR A 264 -5.48 -5.37 3.41
N MET A 265 -4.25 -5.05 3.00
CA MET A 265 -3.60 -5.70 1.85
C MET A 265 -3.42 -7.20 2.06
N ASP A 266 -3.31 -7.68 3.31
CA ASP A 266 -3.24 -9.11 3.61
C ASP A 266 -4.55 -9.82 3.27
N GLN A 267 -5.69 -9.23 3.60
CA GLN A 267 -7.02 -9.75 3.27
C GLN A 267 -7.28 -9.75 1.75
N VAL A 268 -6.79 -8.73 1.04
CA VAL A 268 -6.87 -8.68 -0.43
C VAL A 268 -6.18 -9.89 -1.05
N ALA A 269 -5.04 -10.33 -0.52
CA ALA A 269 -4.26 -11.44 -1.07
C ALA A 269 -4.82 -12.82 -0.72
N ASP A 270 -5.35 -13.00 0.48
CA ASP A 270 -5.86 -14.30 0.91
C ASP A 270 -7.05 -14.74 0.06
N ALA A 271 -7.88 -13.81 -0.39
CA ALA A 271 -8.98 -14.08 -1.32
C ALA A 271 -8.50 -14.57 -2.71
N THR A 272 -7.30 -14.17 -3.16
CA THR A 272 -6.74 -14.63 -4.45
C THR A 272 -6.29 -16.10 -4.39
N ARG A 273 -5.88 -16.60 -3.24
CA ARG A 273 -5.50 -18.00 -3.05
C ARG A 273 -6.68 -18.98 -3.12
N VAL A 274 -7.85 -18.56 -2.67
CA VAL A 274 -9.07 -19.41 -2.68
C VAL A 274 -9.56 -19.69 -4.12
N GLN A 275 -9.27 -18.81 -5.08
CA GLN A 275 -9.66 -18.98 -6.48
C GLN A 275 -8.72 -19.89 -7.30
N HIS A 276 -7.57 -20.29 -6.76
CA HIS A 276 -6.56 -21.10 -7.46
C HIS A 276 -6.41 -22.52 -6.91
N VAL A 277 -7.36 -23.04 -6.14
CA VAL A 277 -7.42 -24.49 -5.84
C VAL A 277 -8.15 -25.16 -7.01
N PRO A 278 -7.46 -25.92 -7.89
CA PRO A 278 -8.15 -26.73 -8.89
C PRO A 278 -8.99 -27.74 -8.13
N ALA A 279 -10.27 -27.85 -8.49
CA ALA A 279 -11.09 -28.97 -8.03
C ALA A 279 -10.37 -30.26 -8.46
N GLU A 280 -9.85 -30.98 -7.49
CA GLU A 280 -9.34 -32.34 -7.72
C GLU A 280 -10.48 -33.19 -8.26
N LYS A 281 -10.25 -33.74 -9.47
CA LYS A 281 -11.12 -34.73 -10.08
C LYS A 281 -10.76 -36.10 -9.59
#